data_f041226d05f2115fe042fcca676c2d5b
#
_entry.id   f041226d05f2115fe042fcca676c2d5b
#
_cell.length_a   1.000
_cell.length_b   1.000
_cell.length_c   1.000
_cell.angle_alpha   90.00
_cell.angle_beta   90.00
_cell.angle_gamma   90.00
#
_symmetry.space_group_name_H-M   'P 1'
#
loop_
_entity.id
_entity.type
_entity.pdbx_description
1 polymer ?
#
loop_
_entity_poly.entity_id
_entity_poly.type
_entity_poly.pdbx_seq_one_letter_code
_entity_poly.pdbx_strand_id
1 'polypeptide(L)'
;PEPANANVYVDDEQVPIENGLFSATMPKGEHTYRVEAPMYQPDAGIVTLGSEQVIKSVTLKPKFGYMEIFSLPEQADVYIDSVLVGKTPYRSDRMAIKEYKVRIEKQTYFPIDTLLNVTAGETVRPTFHMESTIKPKVPMNTLIMLQAGYNPNGTTFGAMLGFGRKNGFYVGFRSDFGSASGELECNGDGIVEGIDATTPPFYKEGVKNKSRMSITGGYFRQLGKKFYLYAGAGYGTRTLTYELAAPMTIGEKEYAEGTQVKDMDNSATGVAGELGGILRFGKFCISAGFHTVNFKYHEVTGGLGFVF
;
A
#
# COMPACT_ATOMS: atom_id res chain seq x y z
N PRO A 1 -23.27 25.05 -52.66
CA PRO A 1 -23.52 23.97 -51.70
C PRO A 1 -22.39 23.87 -50.66
N GLU A 2 -22.66 23.19 -49.57
CA GLU A 2 -21.67 22.74 -48.58
C GLU A 2 -21.73 21.19 -48.52
N PRO A 3 -20.60 20.49 -48.70
CA PRO A 3 -19.25 21.04 -48.89
C PRO A 3 -19.04 21.67 -50.28
N ALA A 4 -18.09 22.60 -50.39
CA ALA A 4 -17.85 23.36 -51.63
C ALA A 4 -17.39 22.49 -52.83
N ASN A 5 -16.94 21.27 -52.56
CA ASN A 5 -16.54 20.29 -53.58
C ASN A 5 -17.63 19.26 -53.92
N ALA A 6 -18.88 19.53 -53.59
CA ALA A 6 -20.00 18.66 -53.96
C ALA A 6 -20.24 18.69 -55.51
N ASN A 7 -20.71 17.58 -56.05
CA ASN A 7 -21.19 17.54 -57.42
C ASN A 7 -22.64 18.07 -57.45
N VAL A 8 -22.90 18.95 -58.38
CA VAL A 8 -24.25 19.52 -58.58
C VAL A 8 -24.78 19.11 -59.96
N TYR A 9 -26.01 18.64 -59.96
CA TYR A 9 -26.76 18.30 -61.17
C TYR A 9 -28.01 19.15 -61.24
N VAL A 10 -28.28 19.67 -62.40
CA VAL A 10 -29.51 20.41 -62.70
C VAL A 10 -30.15 19.76 -63.96
N ASP A 11 -31.42 19.40 -63.87
CA ASP A 11 -32.15 18.64 -64.90
C ASP A 11 -31.38 17.40 -65.37
N ASP A 12 -30.78 16.67 -64.39
CA ASP A 12 -29.93 15.47 -64.54
C ASP A 12 -28.59 15.69 -65.25
N GLU A 13 -28.25 16.93 -65.65
CA GLU A 13 -26.92 17.25 -66.19
C GLU A 13 -25.98 17.77 -65.07
N GLN A 14 -24.74 17.26 -65.04
CA GLN A 14 -23.72 17.75 -64.10
C GLN A 14 -23.28 19.16 -64.53
N VAL A 15 -23.36 20.12 -63.61
CA VAL A 15 -22.99 21.50 -63.86
C VAL A 15 -21.67 21.85 -63.15
N PRO A 16 -20.84 22.69 -63.78
CA PRO A 16 -19.60 23.17 -63.15
C PRO A 16 -19.92 24.09 -61.99
N ILE A 17 -19.19 23.95 -60.91
CA ILE A 17 -19.30 24.85 -59.75
C ILE A 17 -17.94 25.49 -59.47
N GLU A 18 -17.96 26.77 -59.07
CA GLU A 18 -16.78 27.49 -58.62
C GLU A 18 -16.99 27.95 -57.17
N ASN A 19 -16.07 27.58 -56.31
CA ASN A 19 -16.16 27.88 -54.86
C ASN A 19 -17.50 27.49 -54.23
N GLY A 20 -18.08 26.36 -54.64
CA GLY A 20 -19.36 25.89 -54.13
C GLY A 20 -20.60 26.61 -54.70
N LEU A 21 -20.43 27.44 -55.73
CA LEU A 21 -21.53 28.22 -56.38
C LEU A 21 -21.73 27.72 -57.81
N PHE A 22 -22.96 27.48 -58.18
CA PHE A 22 -23.43 27.40 -59.55
C PHE A 22 -24.30 28.64 -59.84
N SER A 23 -24.07 29.32 -60.99
CA SER A 23 -24.86 30.43 -61.43
C SER A 23 -25.07 30.33 -62.91
N ALA A 24 -26.32 30.33 -63.35
CA ALA A 24 -26.71 30.28 -64.77
C ALA A 24 -28.04 31.00 -64.98
N THR A 25 -28.27 31.46 -66.22
CA THR A 25 -29.58 31.90 -66.66
C THR A 25 -30.28 30.73 -67.34
N MET A 26 -31.46 30.38 -66.84
CA MET A 26 -32.23 29.19 -67.30
C MET A 26 -33.66 29.60 -67.72
N PRO A 27 -34.36 28.82 -68.52
CA PRO A 27 -35.76 29.07 -68.87
C PRO A 27 -36.68 29.15 -67.66
N LYS A 28 -37.78 29.85 -67.74
CA LYS A 28 -38.80 29.84 -66.69
C LYS A 28 -39.48 28.49 -66.64
N GLY A 29 -39.72 28.01 -65.42
CA GLY A 29 -40.33 26.70 -65.18
C GLY A 29 -39.75 25.99 -63.96
N GLU A 30 -40.12 24.73 -63.85
CA GLU A 30 -39.59 23.84 -62.81
C GLU A 30 -38.29 23.20 -63.29
N HIS A 31 -37.25 23.25 -62.44
CA HIS A 31 -35.97 22.62 -62.68
C HIS A 31 -35.67 21.69 -61.53
N THR A 32 -35.18 20.51 -61.79
CA THR A 32 -34.72 19.58 -60.77
C THR A 32 -33.27 19.89 -60.36
N TYR A 33 -32.98 19.74 -59.12
CA TYR A 33 -31.60 19.77 -58.70
C TYR A 33 -31.23 18.54 -57.85
N ARG A 34 -29.98 18.10 -57.93
CA ARG A 34 -29.38 17.06 -57.08
C ARG A 34 -27.96 17.48 -56.74
N VAL A 35 -27.66 17.47 -55.45
CA VAL A 35 -26.33 17.77 -54.90
C VAL A 35 -25.84 16.54 -54.15
N GLU A 36 -24.62 16.09 -54.47
CA GLU A 36 -24.02 14.95 -53.83
C GLU A 36 -22.52 15.13 -53.60
N ALA A 37 -22.02 14.57 -52.49
CA ALA A 37 -20.60 14.50 -52.18
C ALA A 37 -20.28 13.17 -51.51
N PRO A 38 -19.03 12.65 -51.66
CA PRO A 38 -18.62 11.43 -51.01
C PRO A 38 -18.76 11.53 -49.46
N MET A 39 -19.36 10.51 -48.86
CA MET A 39 -19.67 10.42 -47.44
C MET A 39 -20.70 11.45 -46.93
N TYR A 40 -21.49 12.05 -47.81
CA TYR A 40 -22.63 12.88 -47.44
C TYR A 40 -23.93 12.27 -47.92
N GLN A 41 -25.05 12.66 -47.31
CA GLN A 41 -26.38 12.34 -47.78
C GLN A 41 -26.71 13.25 -48.95
N PRO A 42 -27.05 12.71 -50.14
CA PRO A 42 -27.49 13.54 -51.24
C PRO A 42 -28.73 14.36 -50.87
N ASP A 43 -28.82 15.57 -51.41
CA ASP A 43 -30.02 16.40 -51.35
C ASP A 43 -30.52 16.66 -52.74
N ALA A 44 -31.82 16.49 -52.97
CA ALA A 44 -32.45 16.67 -54.26
C ALA A 44 -33.82 17.33 -54.07
N GLY A 45 -34.26 18.07 -55.09
CA GLY A 45 -35.54 18.73 -55.06
C GLY A 45 -35.83 19.47 -56.33
N ILE A 46 -36.85 20.31 -56.32
CA ILE A 46 -37.29 21.13 -57.43
C ILE A 46 -37.14 22.60 -57.07
N VAL A 47 -36.69 23.41 -58.01
CA VAL A 47 -36.63 24.88 -57.90
C VAL A 47 -37.48 25.46 -59.05
N THR A 48 -38.46 26.27 -58.77
CA THR A 48 -39.26 26.98 -59.72
C THR A 48 -38.69 28.34 -60.10
N LEU A 49 -38.29 28.56 -61.32
CA LEU A 49 -37.75 29.81 -61.81
C LEU A 49 -38.83 30.71 -62.41
N GLY A 50 -38.91 31.92 -61.92
CA GLY A 50 -39.81 32.98 -62.45
C GLY A 50 -39.06 34.05 -63.24
N SER A 51 -39.46 35.32 -63.07
CA SER A 51 -38.74 36.47 -63.62
C SER A 51 -37.70 37.04 -62.67
N GLU A 52 -37.66 36.60 -61.44
CA GLU A 52 -36.71 37.06 -60.40
C GLU A 52 -35.62 36.06 -60.21
N GLN A 53 -34.45 36.58 -59.67
CA GLN A 53 -33.31 35.72 -59.28
C GLN A 53 -33.72 34.79 -58.13
N VAL A 54 -33.45 33.52 -58.28
CA VAL A 54 -33.65 32.50 -57.20
C VAL A 54 -32.30 32.07 -56.67
N ILE A 55 -32.13 32.11 -55.36
CA ILE A 55 -30.94 31.57 -54.65
C ILE A 55 -31.37 30.36 -53.85
N LYS A 56 -30.79 29.20 -54.14
CA LYS A 56 -30.98 27.96 -53.37
C LYS A 56 -29.69 27.58 -52.67
N SER A 57 -29.70 27.59 -51.33
CA SER A 57 -28.61 27.09 -50.51
C SER A 57 -28.85 25.61 -50.15
N VAL A 58 -27.83 24.79 -50.31
CA VAL A 58 -27.86 23.35 -49.96
C VAL A 58 -26.69 23.03 -49.09
N THR A 59 -26.95 22.49 -47.89
CA THR A 59 -25.95 21.98 -46.96
C THR A 59 -26.18 20.48 -46.77
N LEU A 60 -25.25 19.66 -47.26
CA LEU A 60 -25.36 18.21 -47.17
C LEU A 60 -25.10 17.70 -45.75
N LYS A 61 -25.87 16.73 -45.32
CA LYS A 61 -25.67 16.08 -44.02
C LYS A 61 -24.53 15.06 -44.10
N PRO A 62 -23.53 15.13 -43.23
CA PRO A 62 -22.41 14.16 -43.20
C PRO A 62 -22.91 12.75 -42.85
N LYS A 63 -22.36 11.71 -43.49
CA LYS A 63 -22.50 10.30 -43.15
C LYS A 63 -21.25 9.79 -42.45
N PHE A 64 -20.51 10.64 -41.76
CA PHE A 64 -19.28 10.34 -41.03
C PHE A 64 -19.22 11.12 -39.72
N GLY A 65 -18.43 10.64 -38.81
CA GLY A 65 -18.04 11.34 -37.59
C GLY A 65 -16.58 11.15 -37.30
N TYR A 66 -16.15 11.52 -36.12
CA TYR A 66 -14.76 11.45 -35.65
C TYR A 66 -14.68 10.83 -34.29
N MET A 67 -13.46 10.38 -33.92
CA MET A 67 -13.13 9.83 -32.63
C MET A 67 -11.83 10.48 -32.11
N GLU A 68 -11.86 11.06 -30.91
CA GLU A 68 -10.69 11.53 -30.20
C GLU A 68 -10.59 10.77 -28.88
N ILE A 69 -9.56 9.92 -28.72
CA ILE A 69 -9.43 9.02 -27.58
C ILE A 69 -8.30 9.47 -26.69
N PHE A 70 -8.60 9.66 -25.41
CA PHE A 70 -7.64 10.04 -24.38
C PHE A 70 -7.49 8.90 -23.36
N SER A 71 -6.33 8.80 -22.74
CA SER A 71 -6.11 7.90 -21.60
C SER A 71 -5.21 8.53 -20.54
N LEU A 72 -5.37 8.05 -19.32
CA LEU A 72 -4.47 8.29 -18.19
C LEU A 72 -3.97 6.93 -17.68
N PRO A 73 -2.66 6.65 -17.83
CA PRO A 73 -1.62 7.47 -18.45
C PRO A 73 -1.74 7.56 -19.98
N GLU A 74 -1.18 8.62 -20.54
CA GLU A 74 -1.09 8.81 -22.01
C GLU A 74 -0.18 7.77 -22.67
N GLN A 75 -0.13 7.79 -24.03
CA GLN A 75 0.69 6.88 -24.84
C GLN A 75 0.28 5.41 -24.69
N ALA A 76 -1.02 5.14 -24.51
CA ALA A 76 -1.58 3.81 -24.61
C ALA A 76 -1.86 3.47 -26.08
N ASP A 77 -1.63 2.23 -26.46
CA ASP A 77 -1.97 1.73 -27.80
C ASP A 77 -3.49 1.68 -27.99
N VAL A 78 -3.95 2.18 -29.13
CA VAL A 78 -5.37 2.24 -29.49
C VAL A 78 -5.64 1.26 -30.61
N TYR A 79 -6.55 0.33 -30.37
CA TYR A 79 -7.05 -0.60 -31.37
C TYR A 79 -8.50 -0.28 -31.67
N ILE A 80 -8.85 -0.22 -32.94
CA ILE A 80 -10.23 -0.08 -33.45
C ILE A 80 -10.56 -1.29 -34.34
N ASP A 81 -11.62 -2.00 -34.01
CA ASP A 81 -11.99 -3.26 -34.65
C ASP A 81 -10.80 -4.24 -34.77
N SER A 82 -9.99 -4.33 -33.68
CA SER A 82 -8.77 -5.16 -33.56
C SER A 82 -7.56 -4.69 -34.39
N VAL A 83 -7.63 -3.55 -35.05
CA VAL A 83 -6.50 -2.96 -35.79
C VAL A 83 -5.84 -1.89 -34.93
N LEU A 84 -4.50 -1.95 -34.77
CA LEU A 84 -3.73 -0.89 -34.11
C LEU A 84 -3.74 0.37 -34.99
N VAL A 85 -4.33 1.45 -34.49
CA VAL A 85 -4.46 2.72 -35.22
C VAL A 85 -3.55 3.83 -34.71
N GLY A 86 -2.99 3.70 -33.51
CA GLY A 86 -2.07 4.67 -32.95
C GLY A 86 -1.99 4.60 -31.43
N LYS A 87 -1.62 5.72 -30.82
CA LYS A 87 -1.48 5.88 -29.37
C LYS A 87 -2.28 7.09 -28.87
N THR A 88 -2.72 7.03 -27.63
CA THR A 88 -3.41 8.17 -26.99
C THR A 88 -2.44 9.33 -26.68
N PRO A 89 -2.85 10.61 -26.88
CA PRO A 89 -4.12 11.06 -27.49
C PRO A 89 -4.20 10.67 -28.96
N TYR A 90 -5.29 10.00 -29.35
CA TYR A 90 -5.52 9.55 -30.72
C TYR A 90 -6.65 10.35 -31.35
N ARG A 91 -6.50 10.73 -32.62
CA ARG A 91 -7.55 11.38 -33.42
C ARG A 91 -7.72 10.60 -34.72
N SER A 92 -8.96 10.23 -35.01
CA SER A 92 -9.29 9.52 -36.24
C SER A 92 -9.42 10.45 -37.44
N ASP A 93 -9.27 9.90 -38.63
CA ASP A 93 -9.86 10.45 -39.86
C ASP A 93 -11.38 10.31 -39.84
N ARG A 94 -12.04 10.62 -40.99
CA ARG A 94 -13.47 10.43 -41.15
C ARG A 94 -13.85 8.95 -41.00
N MET A 95 -14.72 8.66 -40.06
CA MET A 95 -15.20 7.31 -39.77
C MET A 95 -16.66 7.14 -40.19
N ALA A 96 -17.03 5.98 -40.73
CA ALA A 96 -18.43 5.65 -41.03
C ALA A 96 -19.28 5.63 -39.74
N ILE A 97 -20.55 5.95 -39.88
CA ILE A 97 -21.50 5.93 -38.75
C ILE A 97 -21.81 4.47 -38.42
N LYS A 98 -21.24 3.98 -37.34
CA LYS A 98 -21.48 2.66 -36.76
C LYS A 98 -20.87 2.57 -35.34
N GLU A 99 -21.15 1.46 -34.68
CA GLU A 99 -20.46 1.07 -33.46
C GLU A 99 -19.12 0.43 -33.78
N TYR A 100 -18.08 0.82 -33.05
CA TYR A 100 -16.72 0.32 -33.16
C TYR A 100 -16.29 -0.33 -31.86
N LYS A 101 -15.59 -1.47 -31.97
CA LYS A 101 -14.86 -2.05 -30.80
C LYS A 101 -13.56 -1.31 -30.60
N VAL A 102 -13.41 -0.70 -29.44
CA VAL A 102 -12.19 0.03 -29.07
C VAL A 102 -11.52 -0.68 -27.93
N ARG A 103 -10.22 -0.97 -28.09
CA ARG A 103 -9.36 -1.50 -27.05
C ARG A 103 -8.20 -0.56 -26.80
N ILE A 104 -7.96 -0.24 -25.53
CA ILE A 104 -6.83 0.59 -25.08
C ILE A 104 -5.89 -0.31 -24.29
N GLU A 105 -4.64 -0.35 -24.71
CA GLU A 105 -3.64 -1.22 -24.08
C GLU A 105 -2.35 -0.47 -23.78
N LYS A 106 -1.81 -0.70 -22.58
CA LYS A 106 -0.51 -0.15 -22.16
C LYS A 106 0.20 -1.13 -21.26
N GLN A 107 1.50 -1.28 -21.46
CA GLN A 107 2.33 -2.15 -20.63
C GLN A 107 2.18 -1.78 -19.14
N THR A 108 2.01 -2.78 -18.28
CA THR A 108 1.81 -2.64 -16.83
C THR A 108 0.45 -2.05 -16.40
N TYR A 109 -0.51 -1.97 -17.31
CA TYR A 109 -1.89 -1.58 -17.04
C TYR A 109 -2.87 -2.64 -17.52
N PHE A 110 -4.04 -2.73 -16.88
CA PHE A 110 -5.13 -3.57 -17.39
C PHE A 110 -5.68 -2.97 -18.67
N PRO A 111 -5.86 -3.77 -19.75
CA PRO A 111 -6.48 -3.28 -20.98
C PRO A 111 -7.95 -2.92 -20.72
N ILE A 112 -8.46 -1.96 -21.51
CA ILE A 112 -9.85 -1.54 -21.48
C ILE A 112 -10.46 -1.86 -22.83
N ASP A 113 -11.52 -2.66 -22.83
CA ASP A 113 -12.33 -2.97 -24.00
C ASP A 113 -13.69 -2.28 -23.87
N THR A 114 -14.13 -1.58 -24.91
CA THR A 114 -15.39 -0.84 -24.94
C THR A 114 -15.97 -0.75 -26.35
N LEU A 115 -17.22 -0.35 -26.43
CA LEU A 115 -17.92 -0.03 -27.69
C LEU A 115 -18.13 1.47 -27.73
N LEU A 116 -17.78 2.10 -28.84
CA LEU A 116 -18.00 3.52 -29.07
C LEU A 116 -18.83 3.70 -30.35
N ASN A 117 -19.92 4.47 -30.25
CA ASN A 117 -20.78 4.75 -31.36
C ASN A 117 -20.39 6.08 -32.02
N VAL A 118 -20.08 6.03 -33.32
CA VAL A 118 -19.81 7.22 -34.14
C VAL A 118 -21.09 7.70 -34.74
N THR A 119 -21.44 8.97 -34.49
CA THR A 119 -22.63 9.64 -34.97
C THR A 119 -22.31 10.69 -36.03
N ALA A 120 -23.31 11.05 -36.84
CA ALA A 120 -23.15 11.94 -37.99
C ALA A 120 -22.69 13.36 -37.55
N GLY A 121 -21.58 13.82 -38.09
CA GLY A 121 -21.05 15.17 -37.86
C GLY A 121 -20.47 15.41 -36.46
N GLU A 122 -20.45 14.42 -35.57
CA GLU A 122 -19.99 14.54 -34.21
C GLU A 122 -18.58 13.97 -34.00
N THR A 123 -17.95 14.40 -32.90
CA THR A 123 -16.70 13.83 -32.44
C THR A 123 -16.91 13.18 -31.06
N VAL A 124 -16.71 11.88 -31.00
CA VAL A 124 -16.74 11.11 -29.72
C VAL A 124 -15.43 11.30 -29.00
N ARG A 125 -15.46 11.73 -27.70
CA ARG A 125 -14.26 12.10 -26.91
C ARG A 125 -14.19 11.39 -25.57
N PRO A 126 -13.96 10.08 -25.54
CA PRO A 126 -13.78 9.35 -24.28
C PRO A 126 -12.40 9.61 -23.66
N THR A 127 -12.35 9.62 -22.31
CA THR A 127 -11.12 9.59 -21.53
C THR A 127 -11.11 8.33 -20.68
N PHE A 128 -10.10 7.51 -20.83
CA PHE A 128 -9.96 6.23 -20.13
C PHE A 128 -8.96 6.33 -19.01
N HIS A 129 -9.35 5.96 -17.78
CA HIS A 129 -8.48 5.84 -16.62
C HIS A 129 -8.04 4.39 -16.49
N MET A 130 -6.77 4.10 -16.79
CA MET A 130 -6.23 2.74 -16.75
C MET A 130 -5.69 2.39 -15.35
N GLU A 131 -6.04 1.21 -14.85
CA GLU A 131 -5.54 0.70 -13.59
C GLU A 131 -4.20 -0.02 -13.77
N SER A 132 -3.22 0.30 -12.92
CA SER A 132 -1.91 -0.34 -12.96
C SER A 132 -1.97 -1.79 -12.46
N THR A 133 -1.34 -2.72 -13.19
CA THR A 133 -1.12 -4.10 -12.73
C THR A 133 -0.03 -4.18 -11.66
N ILE A 134 0.81 -3.14 -11.54
CA ILE A 134 1.89 -3.06 -10.55
C ILE A 134 1.29 -2.58 -9.23
N LYS A 135 1.19 -3.47 -8.26
CA LYS A 135 0.84 -3.08 -6.89
C LYS A 135 1.95 -2.19 -6.31
N PRO A 136 1.61 -1.05 -5.71
CA PRO A 136 2.62 -0.19 -5.08
C PRO A 136 3.41 -0.99 -4.04
N LYS A 137 4.75 -0.93 -4.12
CA LYS A 137 5.63 -1.54 -3.12
C LYS A 137 5.40 -0.82 -1.79
N VAL A 138 4.89 -1.53 -0.80
CA VAL A 138 4.81 -1.00 0.57
C VAL A 138 6.24 -0.78 1.06
N PRO A 139 6.61 0.42 1.51
CA PRO A 139 7.96 0.70 1.99
C PRO A 139 8.32 -0.18 3.18
N MET A 140 9.60 -0.54 3.31
CA MET A 140 10.11 -1.22 4.49
C MET A 140 10.14 -0.23 5.65
N ASN A 141 9.58 -0.60 6.77
CA ASN A 141 9.59 0.22 7.97
C ASN A 141 10.63 -0.33 8.94
N THR A 142 11.32 0.58 9.64
CA THR A 142 12.15 0.28 10.79
C THR A 142 11.43 0.74 12.05
N LEU A 143 11.18 -0.18 12.97
CA LEU A 143 10.58 0.11 14.27
C LEU A 143 11.70 0.19 15.32
N ILE A 144 11.76 1.29 16.04
CA ILE A 144 12.63 1.45 17.20
C ILE A 144 11.73 1.80 18.38
N MET A 145 11.82 1.02 19.46
CA MET A 145 10.94 1.19 20.61
C MET A 145 11.74 1.01 21.91
N LEU A 146 11.53 1.89 22.86
CA LEU A 146 11.93 1.74 24.25
C LEU A 146 10.77 1.14 25.04
N GLN A 147 11.07 0.20 25.90
CA GLN A 147 10.08 -0.55 26.67
C GLN A 147 10.44 -0.58 28.15
N ALA A 148 9.43 -0.60 29.00
CA ALA A 148 9.55 -0.90 30.40
C ALA A 148 8.65 -2.10 30.75
N GLY A 149 9.15 -2.97 31.60
CA GLY A 149 8.40 -4.08 32.19
C GLY A 149 8.23 -3.87 33.68
N TYR A 150 7.08 -4.23 34.21
CA TYR A 150 6.76 -4.13 35.63
C TYR A 150 6.26 -5.45 36.19
N ASN A 151 6.75 -5.82 37.32
CA ASN A 151 6.16 -6.81 38.19
C ASN A 151 6.38 -6.40 39.69
N PRO A 152 5.70 -7.04 40.67
CA PRO A 152 5.85 -6.68 42.08
C PRO A 152 7.28 -6.74 42.62
N ASN A 153 8.18 -7.45 41.94
CA ASN A 153 9.58 -7.60 42.37
C ASN A 153 10.55 -6.61 41.69
N GLY A 154 10.03 -5.67 40.87
CA GLY A 154 10.83 -4.61 40.26
C GLY A 154 10.51 -4.34 38.81
N THR A 155 11.22 -3.38 38.26
CA THR A 155 11.05 -2.88 36.89
C THR A 155 12.23 -3.31 36.03
N THR A 156 11.94 -3.67 34.76
CA THR A 156 12.97 -3.85 33.73
C THR A 156 12.81 -2.78 32.64
N PHE A 157 13.91 -2.49 31.98
CA PHE A 157 13.95 -1.58 30.84
C PHE A 157 14.53 -2.29 29.63
N GLY A 158 14.08 -1.91 28.44
CA GLY A 158 14.52 -2.58 27.24
C GLY A 158 14.30 -1.76 25.98
N ALA A 159 14.77 -2.34 24.88
CA ALA A 159 14.57 -1.81 23.55
C ALA A 159 14.15 -2.93 22.61
N MET A 160 13.34 -2.57 21.61
CA MET A 160 12.93 -3.44 20.53
C MET A 160 13.29 -2.77 19.20
N LEU A 161 13.97 -3.52 18.33
CA LEU A 161 14.30 -3.12 16.98
C LEU A 161 13.59 -4.06 16.00
N GLY A 162 12.74 -3.52 15.15
CA GLY A 162 11.94 -4.29 14.21
C GLY A 162 12.12 -3.84 12.76
N PHE A 163 12.01 -4.78 11.83
CA PHE A 163 12.13 -4.56 10.39
C PHE A 163 11.01 -5.29 9.66
N GLY A 164 10.32 -4.59 8.78
CA GLY A 164 9.26 -5.20 7.99
C GLY A 164 8.36 -4.20 7.28
N ARG A 165 7.37 -4.72 6.61
CA ARG A 165 6.32 -3.93 5.95
C ARG A 165 5.02 -4.04 6.75
N LYS A 166 4.06 -4.83 6.26
CA LYS A 166 2.86 -5.22 7.02
C LYS A 166 3.17 -6.32 8.03
N ASN A 167 4.17 -7.12 7.71
CA ASN A 167 4.72 -8.20 8.52
C ASN A 167 6.22 -7.98 8.64
N GLY A 168 6.80 -8.38 9.75
CA GLY A 168 8.24 -8.23 9.95
C GLY A 168 8.74 -9.01 11.15
N PHE A 169 10.04 -8.92 11.34
CA PHE A 169 10.75 -9.53 12.46
C PHE A 169 11.27 -8.44 13.39
N TYR A 170 11.48 -8.81 14.63
CA TYR A 170 12.10 -7.94 15.61
C TYR A 170 13.07 -8.69 16.51
N VAL A 171 13.95 -7.93 17.14
CA VAL A 171 14.80 -8.35 18.24
C VAL A 171 14.53 -7.41 19.41
N GLY A 172 14.35 -7.98 20.60
CA GLY A 172 14.17 -7.27 21.86
C GLY A 172 15.28 -7.60 22.84
N PHE A 173 15.69 -6.60 23.57
CA PHE A 173 16.58 -6.74 24.73
C PHE A 173 15.92 -6.10 25.94
N ARG A 174 16.06 -6.73 27.12
CA ARG A 174 15.47 -6.24 28.37
C ARG A 174 16.40 -6.56 29.55
N SER A 175 16.57 -5.61 30.48
CA SER A 175 17.35 -5.78 31.68
C SER A 175 16.83 -4.87 32.79
N ASP A 176 17.08 -5.25 34.04
CA ASP A 176 16.96 -4.35 35.21
C ASP A 176 18.30 -3.65 35.55
N PHE A 177 19.34 -3.93 34.74
CA PHE A 177 20.71 -3.44 34.95
C PHE A 177 21.29 -3.77 36.34
N GLY A 178 20.66 -4.69 37.03
CA GLY A 178 21.17 -5.18 38.32
C GLY A 178 22.39 -6.11 38.13
N SER A 179 23.19 -6.20 39.18
CA SER A 179 24.30 -7.15 39.25
C SER A 179 24.05 -8.11 40.41
N ALA A 180 23.90 -9.39 40.06
CA ALA A 180 23.77 -10.48 41.01
C ALA A 180 24.50 -11.70 40.44
N SER A 181 25.57 -12.11 41.11
CA SER A 181 26.33 -13.33 40.77
C SER A 181 26.62 -14.09 42.03
N GLY A 182 26.03 -15.29 42.19
CA GLY A 182 26.30 -16.11 43.40
C GLY A 182 27.55 -16.96 43.25
N GLU A 183 28.46 -16.84 44.20
CA GLU A 183 29.61 -17.74 44.39
C GLU A 183 29.20 -19.01 45.13
N LEU A 184 28.14 -18.95 45.90
CA LEU A 184 27.47 -20.04 46.59
C LEU A 184 26.02 -20.17 46.12
N GLU A 185 25.44 -21.32 46.36
CA GLU A 185 24.05 -21.60 46.06
C GLU A 185 23.27 -21.99 47.32
N CYS A 186 22.06 -21.47 47.47
CA CYS A 186 21.13 -21.85 48.54
C CYS A 186 19.74 -22.20 47.96
N ASN A 187 18.95 -22.90 48.76
CA ASN A 187 17.52 -23.11 48.48
C ASN A 187 16.70 -21.86 48.83
N GLY A 188 15.37 -21.92 48.62
CA GLY A 188 14.44 -20.80 48.89
C GLY A 188 14.33 -20.42 50.37
N ASP A 189 14.73 -21.30 51.28
CA ASP A 189 14.79 -21.09 52.72
C ASP A 189 16.15 -20.48 53.18
N GLY A 190 17.06 -20.28 52.23
CA GLY A 190 18.38 -19.70 52.47
C GLY A 190 19.42 -20.70 52.96
N ILE A 191 19.17 -21.98 52.89
CA ILE A 191 20.09 -23.03 53.33
C ILE A 191 21.08 -23.34 52.21
N VAL A 192 22.37 -23.26 52.49
CA VAL A 192 23.45 -23.58 51.53
C VAL A 192 23.72 -25.07 51.57
N GLU A 193 23.93 -25.67 50.38
CA GLU A 193 24.28 -27.11 50.30
C GLU A 193 25.62 -27.40 50.96
N GLY A 194 25.65 -28.45 51.77
CA GLY A 194 26.84 -28.86 52.51
C GLY A 194 26.96 -28.28 53.92
N ILE A 195 25.98 -27.49 54.37
CA ILE A 195 25.85 -27.01 55.74
C ILE A 195 24.74 -27.78 56.44
N ASP A 196 24.91 -28.04 57.78
CA ASP A 196 23.83 -28.65 58.55
C ASP A 196 22.55 -27.83 58.44
N ALA A 197 21.46 -28.45 58.02
CA ALA A 197 20.17 -27.78 57.73
C ALA A 197 19.54 -27.10 58.96
N THR A 198 20.09 -27.32 60.16
CA THR A 198 19.61 -26.70 61.39
C THR A 198 20.18 -25.30 61.67
N THR A 199 21.18 -24.87 60.90
CA THR A 199 21.81 -23.56 61.09
C THR A 199 21.86 -22.81 59.75
N PRO A 200 20.83 -22.05 59.38
CA PRO A 200 20.87 -21.25 58.16
C PRO A 200 21.98 -20.21 58.25
N PRO A 201 22.69 -19.92 57.12
CA PRO A 201 23.67 -18.87 57.06
C PRO A 201 23.03 -17.52 57.39
N PHE A 202 23.74 -16.69 58.17
CA PHE A 202 23.28 -15.33 58.46
C PHE A 202 23.50 -14.44 57.27
N TYR A 203 22.39 -13.95 56.69
CA TYR A 203 22.42 -12.96 55.63
C TYR A 203 22.28 -11.55 56.19
N LYS A 204 22.84 -10.57 55.47
CA LYS A 204 22.59 -9.15 55.75
C LYS A 204 21.11 -8.85 55.65
N GLU A 205 20.51 -8.28 56.68
CA GLU A 205 19.10 -7.99 56.73
C GLU A 205 18.73 -6.95 55.67
N GLY A 206 17.69 -7.26 54.88
CA GLY A 206 17.17 -6.37 53.84
C GLY A 206 18.02 -6.27 52.54
N VAL A 207 19.20 -6.89 52.51
CA VAL A 207 20.09 -6.83 51.34
C VAL A 207 19.77 -8.00 50.40
N LYS A 208 19.15 -7.68 49.26
CA LYS A 208 18.87 -8.63 48.19
C LYS A 208 19.29 -8.01 46.86
N ASN A 209 20.22 -8.67 46.19
CA ASN A 209 20.63 -8.25 44.84
C ASN A 209 19.87 -9.02 43.81
N LYS A 210 19.43 -8.34 42.75
CA LYS A 210 18.67 -8.91 41.67
C LYS A 210 19.33 -8.58 40.33
N SER A 211 19.33 -9.50 39.43
CA SER A 211 19.74 -9.27 38.03
C SER A 211 18.78 -10.00 37.12
N ARG A 212 18.26 -9.27 36.12
CA ARG A 212 17.38 -9.81 35.09
C ARG A 212 17.88 -9.37 33.75
N MET A 213 17.91 -10.29 32.82
CA MET A 213 18.25 -10.00 31.44
C MET A 213 17.47 -10.96 30.51
N SER A 214 17.03 -10.47 29.40
CA SER A 214 16.48 -11.32 28.34
C SER A 214 16.76 -10.75 26.96
N ILE A 215 16.94 -11.66 26.00
CA ILE A 215 16.99 -11.37 24.58
C ILE A 215 15.89 -12.20 23.92
N THR A 216 15.05 -11.54 23.13
CA THR A 216 13.93 -12.15 22.42
C THR A 216 14.03 -11.83 20.93
N GLY A 217 13.59 -12.76 20.10
CA GLY A 217 13.38 -12.55 18.67
C GLY A 217 11.98 -12.98 18.32
N GLY A 218 11.32 -12.25 17.44
CA GLY A 218 9.95 -12.54 17.15
C GLY A 218 9.44 -11.96 15.83
N TYR A 219 8.16 -12.08 15.67
CA TYR A 219 7.42 -11.68 14.48
C TYR A 219 6.34 -10.69 14.87
N PHE A 220 6.14 -9.67 14.04
CA PHE A 220 5.00 -8.79 14.16
C PHE A 220 4.15 -8.78 12.87
N ARG A 221 2.85 -8.60 13.04
CA ARG A 221 1.88 -8.54 11.96
C ARG A 221 0.95 -7.36 12.13
N GLN A 222 0.77 -6.59 11.06
CA GLN A 222 -0.19 -5.51 11.01
C GLN A 222 -1.62 -6.07 10.86
N LEU A 223 -2.48 -5.72 11.80
CA LEU A 223 -3.91 -6.01 11.80
C LEU A 223 -4.67 -4.70 11.58
N GLY A 224 -4.98 -4.38 10.32
CA GLY A 224 -5.62 -3.10 9.97
C GLY A 224 -4.63 -1.94 9.76
N LYS A 225 -5.12 -0.69 9.83
CA LYS A 225 -4.30 0.49 9.46
C LYS A 225 -3.30 0.94 10.53
N LYS A 226 -3.59 0.72 11.81
CA LYS A 226 -2.85 1.33 12.94
C LYS A 226 -2.36 0.32 13.98
N PHE A 227 -2.84 -0.90 13.96
CA PHE A 227 -2.55 -1.90 15.00
C PHE A 227 -1.66 -3.02 14.48
N TYR A 228 -0.67 -3.38 15.28
CA TYR A 228 0.20 -4.53 15.05
C TYR A 228 0.14 -5.45 16.26
N LEU A 229 0.13 -6.74 16.02
CA LEU A 229 0.35 -7.78 17.03
C LEU A 229 1.78 -8.29 16.89
N TYR A 230 2.46 -8.53 18.01
CA TYR A 230 3.77 -9.15 18.02
C TYR A 230 3.84 -10.31 19.00
N ALA A 231 4.65 -11.29 18.68
CA ALA A 231 4.98 -12.43 19.55
C ALA A 231 6.39 -12.87 19.27
N GLY A 232 7.08 -13.31 20.32
CA GLY A 232 8.46 -13.76 20.23
C GLY A 232 8.87 -14.66 21.34
N ALA A 233 10.03 -15.29 21.12
CA ALA A 233 10.69 -16.14 22.10
C ALA A 233 12.20 -15.88 22.09
N GLY A 234 12.85 -16.29 23.16
CA GLY A 234 14.28 -16.11 23.30
C GLY A 234 14.80 -16.74 24.57
N TYR A 235 15.81 -16.14 25.13
CA TYR A 235 16.47 -16.60 26.32
C TYR A 235 16.50 -15.52 27.39
N GLY A 236 16.28 -15.89 28.65
CA GLY A 236 16.29 -14.97 29.75
C GLY A 236 16.86 -15.57 31.00
N THR A 237 17.41 -14.69 31.86
CA THR A 237 17.94 -15.00 33.16
C THR A 237 17.31 -14.11 34.21
N ARG A 238 17.12 -14.68 35.40
CA ARG A 238 16.80 -13.97 36.62
C ARG A 238 17.61 -14.55 37.72
N THR A 239 18.39 -13.75 38.37
CA THR A 239 19.22 -14.13 39.52
C THR A 239 18.79 -13.33 40.74
N LEU A 240 18.57 -14.01 41.83
CA LEU A 240 18.37 -13.41 43.17
C LEU A 240 19.50 -13.89 44.06
N THR A 241 20.16 -12.97 44.74
CA THR A 241 21.23 -13.30 45.69
C THR A 241 21.02 -12.58 47.03
N TYR A 242 21.48 -13.24 48.06
CA TYR A 242 21.63 -12.68 49.40
C TYR A 242 23.11 -12.46 49.68
N GLU A 243 23.48 -11.56 50.61
CA GLU A 243 24.84 -11.34 51.02
C GLU A 243 25.09 -11.92 52.41
N LEU A 244 26.19 -12.63 52.57
CA LEU A 244 26.62 -13.11 53.89
C LEU A 244 26.89 -11.95 54.83
N ALA A 245 26.36 -11.99 56.07
CA ALA A 245 26.57 -11.00 57.11
C ALA A 245 27.87 -11.19 57.85
N ALA A 246 28.51 -12.37 57.76
CA ALA A 246 29.75 -12.72 58.38
C ALA A 246 30.54 -13.73 57.54
N PRO A 247 31.86 -13.84 57.66
CA PRO A 247 32.64 -14.88 56.99
C PRO A 247 32.15 -16.28 57.38
N MET A 248 32.19 -17.20 56.41
CA MET A 248 31.69 -18.57 56.55
C MET A 248 32.66 -19.54 55.88
N THR A 249 32.94 -20.67 56.56
CA THR A 249 33.73 -21.77 56.00
C THR A 249 32.85 -22.93 55.63
N ILE A 250 32.94 -23.40 54.37
CA ILE A 250 32.23 -24.56 53.86
C ILE A 250 33.28 -25.56 53.33
N GLY A 251 33.41 -26.70 53.97
CA GLY A 251 34.49 -27.63 53.68
C GLY A 251 35.85 -26.97 53.97
N GLU A 252 36.71 -26.88 52.95
CA GLU A 252 38.03 -26.27 53.06
C GLU A 252 38.05 -24.81 52.56
N LYS A 253 36.95 -24.26 52.05
CA LYS A 253 36.88 -22.93 51.45
C LYS A 253 36.24 -21.93 52.40
N GLU A 254 36.94 -20.83 52.64
CA GLU A 254 36.44 -19.67 53.39
C GLU A 254 35.83 -18.63 52.45
N TYR A 255 34.64 -18.14 52.78
CA TYR A 255 33.88 -17.13 52.06
C TYR A 255 33.80 -15.88 52.95
N ALA A 256 34.19 -14.75 52.40
CA ALA A 256 34.21 -13.48 53.12
C ALA A 256 32.79 -12.93 53.39
N GLU A 257 32.69 -12.01 54.34
CA GLU A 257 31.51 -11.18 54.50
C GLU A 257 31.18 -10.46 53.16
N GLY A 258 29.89 -10.37 52.81
CA GLY A 258 29.44 -9.78 51.58
C GLY A 258 29.44 -10.72 50.36
N THR A 259 29.97 -11.96 50.52
CA THR A 259 29.85 -12.97 49.45
C THR A 259 28.40 -13.17 49.10
N GLN A 260 28.10 -13.16 47.77
CA GLN A 260 26.76 -13.34 47.26
C GLN A 260 26.40 -14.83 47.15
N VAL A 261 25.25 -15.17 47.71
CA VAL A 261 24.68 -16.53 47.71
C VAL A 261 23.46 -16.53 46.84
N LYS A 262 23.46 -17.31 45.80
CA LYS A 262 22.39 -17.40 44.82
C LYS A 262 21.24 -18.28 45.32
N ASP A 263 20.05 -17.73 45.37
CA ASP A 263 18.82 -18.43 45.66
C ASP A 263 18.35 -19.20 44.40
N MET A 264 18.51 -20.51 44.42
CA MET A 264 18.21 -21.38 43.27
C MET A 264 16.71 -21.49 43.00
N ASP A 265 15.86 -21.47 44.04
CA ASP A 265 14.44 -21.60 43.91
C ASP A 265 13.79 -20.33 43.35
N ASN A 266 14.35 -19.18 43.63
CA ASN A 266 13.89 -17.86 43.16
C ASN A 266 14.74 -17.31 42.01
N SER A 267 15.76 -18.02 41.56
CA SER A 267 16.48 -17.79 40.31
C SER A 267 15.94 -18.67 39.20
N ALA A 268 16.10 -18.23 37.98
CA ALA A 268 15.74 -19.01 36.78
C ALA A 268 16.54 -18.58 35.57
N THR A 269 16.82 -19.56 34.73
CA THR A 269 17.48 -19.36 33.46
C THR A 269 16.75 -20.26 32.46
N GLY A 270 16.37 -19.73 31.30
CA GLY A 270 15.65 -20.52 30.31
C GLY A 270 14.92 -19.70 29.28
N VAL A 271 13.83 -20.25 28.75
CA VAL A 271 13.05 -19.63 27.68
C VAL A 271 12.41 -18.32 28.13
N ALA A 272 12.69 -17.27 27.40
CA ALA A 272 11.92 -16.02 27.47
C ALA A 272 10.85 -16.01 26.40
N GLY A 273 9.66 -15.51 26.72
CA GLY A 273 8.55 -15.37 25.80
C GLY A 273 7.92 -13.98 25.92
N GLU A 274 7.44 -13.44 24.81
CA GLU A 274 6.69 -12.19 24.84
C GLU A 274 5.58 -12.15 23.82
N LEU A 275 4.52 -11.41 24.17
CA LEU A 275 3.34 -11.18 23.34
C LEU A 275 2.80 -9.78 23.61
N GLY A 276 2.38 -9.05 22.58
CA GLY A 276 1.78 -7.73 22.78
C GLY A 276 1.27 -7.08 21.53
N GLY A 277 0.73 -5.88 21.72
CA GLY A 277 0.20 -5.04 20.67
C GLY A 277 0.95 -3.72 20.54
N ILE A 278 1.02 -3.18 19.32
CA ILE A 278 1.57 -1.87 19.01
C ILE A 278 0.50 -1.05 18.31
N LEU A 279 0.21 0.15 18.81
CA LEU A 279 -0.63 1.15 18.16
C LEU A 279 0.24 2.23 17.53
N ARG A 280 0.03 2.49 16.23
CA ARG A 280 0.79 3.46 15.44
C ARG A 280 -0.02 4.73 15.16
N PHE A 281 0.58 5.89 15.42
CA PHE A 281 0.04 7.23 15.17
C PHE A 281 1.04 8.00 14.29
N GLY A 282 0.92 7.83 12.96
CA GLY A 282 1.93 8.36 12.05
C GLY A 282 3.28 7.67 12.19
N LYS A 283 4.30 8.41 12.61
CA LYS A 283 5.63 7.86 12.92
C LYS A 283 5.77 7.40 14.37
N PHE A 284 4.94 7.90 15.28
CA PHE A 284 4.95 7.53 16.69
C PHE A 284 4.17 6.24 16.94
N CYS A 285 4.60 5.44 17.90
CA CYS A 285 3.90 4.24 18.33
C CYS A 285 4.02 4.01 19.84
N ILE A 286 2.99 3.34 20.38
CA ILE A 286 2.93 2.87 21.76
C ILE A 286 2.72 1.37 21.75
N SER A 287 3.26 0.67 22.75
CA SER A 287 3.01 -0.76 22.93
C SER A 287 2.52 -1.09 24.33
N ALA A 288 1.76 -2.19 24.39
CA ALA A 288 1.44 -2.88 25.64
C ALA A 288 1.55 -4.38 25.39
N GLY A 289 2.05 -5.11 26.38
CA GLY A 289 2.29 -6.53 26.22
C GLY A 289 2.61 -7.23 27.54
N PHE A 290 3.02 -8.46 27.36
CA PHE A 290 3.36 -9.40 28.42
C PHE A 290 4.69 -10.07 28.07
N HIS A 291 5.55 -10.21 29.06
CA HIS A 291 6.84 -10.90 28.96
C HIS A 291 6.97 -11.92 30.08
N THR A 292 7.61 -13.04 29.81
CA THR A 292 7.83 -14.10 30.79
C THR A 292 9.22 -14.70 30.61
N VAL A 293 9.84 -15.12 31.72
CA VAL A 293 11.04 -15.94 31.72
C VAL A 293 10.68 -17.28 32.39
N ASN A 294 10.96 -18.37 31.69
CA ASN A 294 10.73 -19.74 32.09
C ASN A 294 9.28 -20.03 32.53
N PHE A 295 8.30 -19.28 31.96
CA PHE A 295 6.88 -19.34 32.32
C PHE A 295 6.57 -19.20 33.82
N LYS A 296 7.55 -18.78 34.61
CA LYS A 296 7.47 -18.60 36.05
C LYS A 296 7.45 -17.13 36.44
N TYR A 297 8.18 -16.28 35.72
CA TYR A 297 8.35 -14.86 36.05
C TYR A 297 7.71 -13.99 34.98
N HIS A 298 6.61 -13.37 35.35
CA HIS A 298 5.74 -12.62 34.45
C HIS A 298 5.89 -11.11 34.65
N GLU A 299 5.87 -10.35 33.58
CA GLU A 299 5.91 -8.88 33.56
C GLU A 299 4.86 -8.33 32.60
N VAL A 300 4.16 -7.29 33.01
CA VAL A 300 3.40 -6.45 32.08
C VAL A 300 4.36 -5.43 31.48
N THR A 301 4.28 -5.25 30.17
CA THR A 301 5.21 -4.38 29.45
C THR A 301 4.49 -3.23 28.75
N GLY A 302 5.10 -2.07 28.72
CA GLY A 302 4.66 -0.91 27.96
C GLY A 302 5.84 -0.28 27.24
N GLY A 303 5.58 0.41 26.13
CA GLY A 303 6.67 1.04 25.38
C GLY A 303 6.23 2.20 24.52
N LEU A 304 7.23 3.02 24.16
CA LEU A 304 7.10 4.17 23.28
C LEU A 304 8.13 4.03 22.16
N GLY A 305 7.78 4.38 20.93
CA GLY A 305 8.70 4.22 19.82
C GLY A 305 8.33 4.97 18.56
N PHE A 306 9.16 4.77 17.54
CA PHE A 306 9.01 5.38 16.23
C PHE A 306 9.13 4.34 15.13
N VAL A 307 8.40 4.61 14.04
CA VAL A 307 8.46 3.85 12.79
C VAL A 307 8.91 4.79 11.68
N PHE A 308 9.99 4.40 11.00
CA PHE A 308 10.63 5.15 9.91
C PHE A 308 10.38 4.49 8.56
#